data_4f888c20dec8f56fdfccbcf80f8b0b68
#
_entry.id   4f888c20dec8f56fdfccbcf80f8b0b68
#
_cell.length_a   1.000
_cell.length_b   1.000
_cell.length_c   1.000
_cell.angle_alpha   90.00
_cell.angle_beta   90.00
_cell.angle_gamma   90.00
#
_symmetry.space_group_name_H-M   'P 1'
#
loop_
_entity.id
_entity.type
_entity.pdbx_description
1 polymer ?
#
loop_
_entity_poly.entity_id
_entity_poly.type
_entity_poly.pdbx_seq_one_letter_code
_entity_poly.pdbx_strand_id
1 'polypeptide(L)'
;MRPNQVEIWVMDADGSNKRQLTENGAANFAPFFHPSGEKIIFSSNLHGGGPRDFDLYLIGVDGSGLERVTSSPGFDSFPMFSPDGRYLVWGSHRGSDRGESDIFIAEWVDG
;
A
#
# COMPACT_ATOMS: atom_id res chain seq x y z
N MET A 1 -20.65 7.35 -1.93
CA MET A 1 -19.44 6.50 -1.94
C MET A 1 -19.86 5.04 -1.99
N ARG A 2 -19.23 4.26 -2.83
CA ARG A 2 -19.46 2.82 -2.90
C ARG A 2 -18.79 2.13 -1.73
N PRO A 3 -19.40 1.10 -1.12
CA PRO A 3 -18.81 0.45 0.06
C PRO A 3 -17.43 -0.17 -0.16
N ASN A 4 -17.09 -0.51 -1.42
CA ASN A 4 -15.80 -1.12 -1.77
C ASN A 4 -14.82 -0.12 -2.37
N GLN A 5 -15.07 1.18 -2.19
CA GLN A 5 -14.25 2.26 -2.74
C GLN A 5 -13.68 3.07 -1.57
N VAL A 6 -12.39 2.94 -1.36
CA VAL A 6 -11.67 3.64 -0.29
C VAL A 6 -10.46 4.30 -0.91
N GLU A 7 -10.23 5.57 -0.59
CA GLU A 7 -9.10 6.33 -1.14
C GLU A 7 -8.14 6.75 -0.03
N ILE A 8 -6.91 7.01 -0.42
CA ILE A 8 -5.86 7.46 0.50
C ILE A 8 -5.83 8.98 0.51
N TRP A 9 -5.84 9.55 1.70
CA TRP A 9 -5.72 10.98 1.93
C TRP A 9 -4.54 11.26 2.84
N VAL A 10 -3.94 12.43 2.71
CA VAL A 10 -2.89 12.89 3.61
C VAL A 10 -3.25 14.28 4.14
N MET A 11 -2.84 14.55 5.37
CA MET A 11 -3.04 15.86 5.98
C MET A 11 -1.90 16.14 6.94
N ASP A 12 -1.74 17.40 7.32
CA ASP A 12 -0.82 17.75 8.38
C ASP A 12 -1.34 17.26 9.73
N ALA A 13 -0.45 17.10 10.70
CA ALA A 13 -0.79 16.52 12.00
C ALA A 13 -1.86 17.34 12.74
N ASP A 14 -1.99 18.63 12.45
CA ASP A 14 -3.01 19.48 13.06
C ASP A 14 -4.37 19.42 12.33
N GLY A 15 -4.49 18.59 11.30
CA GLY A 15 -5.70 18.42 10.52
C GLY A 15 -5.85 19.35 9.33
N SER A 16 -4.87 20.23 9.10
CA SER A 16 -4.90 21.14 7.95
C SER A 16 -4.27 20.50 6.71
N ASN A 17 -4.44 21.16 5.58
CA ASN A 17 -3.85 20.74 4.29
C ASN A 17 -4.23 19.32 3.88
N LYS A 18 -5.51 18.99 3.97
CA LYS A 18 -6.02 17.69 3.52
C LYS A 18 -5.90 17.57 2.00
N ARG A 19 -5.27 16.48 1.54
CA ARG A 19 -5.11 16.21 0.11
C ARG A 19 -5.47 14.76 -0.16
N GLN A 20 -6.21 14.54 -1.23
CA GLN A 20 -6.51 13.18 -1.71
C GLN A 20 -5.36 12.72 -2.60
N LEU A 21 -4.77 11.56 -2.29
CA LEU A 21 -3.65 11.02 -3.06
C LEU A 21 -4.08 10.03 -4.13
N THR A 22 -5.15 9.27 -3.89
CA THR A 22 -5.65 8.31 -4.86
C THR A 22 -7.06 8.70 -5.28
N GLU A 23 -7.36 8.52 -6.56
CA GLU A 23 -8.68 8.75 -7.12
C GLU A 23 -8.89 7.73 -8.23
N ASN A 24 -8.80 6.44 -7.85
CA ASN A 24 -8.78 5.35 -8.84
C ASN A 24 -10.00 4.43 -8.76
N GLY A 25 -10.92 4.70 -7.83
CA GLY A 25 -12.14 3.91 -7.70
C GLY A 25 -11.92 2.52 -7.10
N ALA A 26 -10.71 2.20 -6.69
CA ALA A 26 -10.40 0.91 -6.08
C ALA A 26 -10.51 0.98 -4.57
N ALA A 27 -10.34 -0.15 -3.89
CA ALA A 27 -10.20 -0.20 -2.45
C ALA A 27 -8.72 -0.02 -2.11
N ASN A 28 -8.36 1.13 -1.55
CA ASN A 28 -7.00 1.47 -1.16
C ASN A 28 -6.96 1.65 0.34
N PHE A 29 -6.08 0.92 1.04
CA PHE A 29 -6.05 1.01 2.50
C PHE A 29 -4.69 0.64 3.07
N ALA A 30 -4.58 0.68 4.41
CA ALA A 30 -3.37 0.35 5.15
C ALA A 30 -2.15 1.17 4.69
N PRO A 31 -2.26 2.50 4.63
CA PRO A 31 -1.13 3.33 4.21
C PRO A 31 -0.06 3.43 5.30
N PHE A 32 1.19 3.56 4.87
CA PHE A 32 2.33 3.73 5.76
C PHE A 32 3.36 4.62 5.08
N PHE A 33 3.87 5.62 5.80
CA PHE A 33 4.90 6.50 5.27
C PHE A 33 6.23 5.77 5.11
N HIS A 34 6.90 5.99 3.98
CA HIS A 34 8.33 5.72 3.90
C HIS A 34 9.06 6.64 4.87
N PRO A 35 10.15 6.19 5.53
CA PRO A 35 10.85 7.03 6.51
C PRO A 35 11.35 8.37 5.97
N SER A 36 11.51 8.51 4.65
CA SER A 36 11.86 9.79 4.04
C SER A 36 10.76 10.84 4.18
N GLY A 37 9.52 10.43 4.45
CA GLY A 37 8.37 11.31 4.47
C GLY A 37 7.88 11.74 3.09
N GLU A 38 8.50 11.25 2.02
CA GLU A 38 8.18 11.67 0.65
C GLU A 38 7.28 10.71 -0.10
N LYS A 39 7.13 9.50 0.40
CA LYS A 39 6.34 8.45 -0.26
C LYS A 39 5.48 7.71 0.75
N ILE A 40 4.39 7.13 0.24
CA ILE A 40 3.46 6.32 1.02
C ILE A 40 3.29 4.99 0.31
N ILE A 41 3.38 3.89 1.09
CA ILE A 41 3.07 2.56 0.60
C ILE A 41 1.68 2.19 1.09
N PHE A 42 0.90 1.50 0.27
CA PHE A 42 -0.47 1.12 0.63
C PHE A 42 -0.89 -0.13 -0.11
N SER A 43 -2.01 -0.70 0.30
CA SER A 43 -2.59 -1.89 -0.31
C SER A 43 -3.75 -1.49 -1.19
N SER A 44 -3.85 -2.10 -2.39
CA SER A 44 -4.93 -1.77 -3.33
C SER A 44 -5.26 -2.95 -4.23
N ASN A 45 -6.53 -3.05 -4.62
CA ASN A 45 -6.98 -4.01 -5.61
C ASN A 45 -7.06 -3.41 -7.02
N LEU A 46 -6.35 -2.32 -7.26
CA LEU A 46 -6.41 -1.54 -8.50
C LEU A 46 -6.14 -2.38 -9.75
N HIS A 47 -5.11 -3.23 -9.72
CA HIS A 47 -4.72 -4.07 -10.85
C HIS A 47 -4.88 -5.57 -10.54
N GLY A 48 -5.63 -5.91 -9.50
CA GLY A 48 -5.84 -7.31 -9.15
C GLY A 48 -6.68 -8.05 -10.16
N GLY A 49 -6.55 -9.38 -10.18
CA GLY A 49 -7.34 -10.26 -11.03
C GLY A 49 -8.78 -10.41 -10.55
N GLY A 50 -9.11 -9.87 -9.39
CA GLY A 50 -10.45 -9.86 -8.81
C GLY A 50 -10.49 -8.93 -7.62
N PRO A 51 -11.69 -8.74 -7.02
CA PRO A 51 -11.86 -7.75 -5.94
C PRO A 51 -11.13 -8.10 -4.64
N ARG A 52 -10.61 -9.31 -4.54
CA ARG A 52 -9.85 -9.76 -3.37
C ARG A 52 -8.35 -9.85 -3.62
N ASP A 53 -7.90 -9.50 -4.83
CA ASP A 53 -6.50 -9.52 -5.17
C ASP A 53 -5.90 -8.15 -4.89
N PHE A 54 -5.21 -8.04 -3.76
CA PHE A 54 -4.58 -6.80 -3.32
C PHE A 54 -3.07 -6.91 -3.44
N ASP A 55 -2.47 -5.86 -3.95
CA ASP A 55 -1.02 -5.73 -4.02
C ASP A 55 -0.58 -4.44 -3.33
N LEU A 56 0.71 -4.34 -3.09
CA LEU A 56 1.30 -3.14 -2.50
C LEU A 56 1.66 -2.15 -3.61
N TYR A 57 1.37 -0.89 -3.35
CA TYR A 57 1.65 0.23 -4.24
C TYR A 57 2.38 1.32 -3.48
N LEU A 58 3.18 2.08 -4.21
CA LEU A 58 3.93 3.22 -3.68
C LEU A 58 3.49 4.46 -4.44
N ILE A 59 3.29 5.57 -3.72
CA ILE A 59 2.91 6.85 -4.32
C ILE A 59 3.62 7.99 -3.59
N GLY A 60 3.96 9.05 -4.31
CA GLY A 60 4.51 10.24 -3.68
C GLY A 60 3.47 10.97 -2.84
N VAL A 61 3.91 11.71 -1.83
CA VAL A 61 3.00 12.51 -1.00
C VAL A 61 2.33 13.64 -1.76
N ASP A 62 2.84 13.96 -2.96
CA ASP A 62 2.21 14.92 -3.87
C ASP A 62 1.23 14.27 -4.85
N GLY A 63 1.02 12.95 -4.72
CA GLY A 63 0.11 12.21 -5.59
C GLY A 63 0.75 11.67 -6.87
N SER A 64 2.04 11.92 -7.08
CA SER A 64 2.73 11.50 -8.31
C SER A 64 3.46 10.17 -8.15
N GLY A 65 3.84 9.57 -9.27
CA GLY A 65 4.75 8.44 -9.30
C GLY A 65 4.17 7.14 -8.75
N LEU A 66 2.89 6.87 -9.01
CA LEU A 66 2.29 5.60 -8.57
C LEU A 66 3.03 4.42 -9.18
N GLU A 67 3.48 3.50 -8.32
CA GLU A 67 4.20 2.29 -8.71
C GLU A 67 3.60 1.08 -8.03
N ARG A 68 3.47 -0.02 -8.77
CA ARG A 68 3.09 -1.30 -8.20
C ARG A 68 4.32 -1.98 -7.62
N VAL A 69 4.29 -2.32 -6.34
CA VAL A 69 5.44 -2.92 -5.65
C VAL A 69 5.40 -4.44 -5.68
N THR A 70 4.23 -5.03 -5.47
CA THR A 70 4.04 -6.48 -5.55
C THR A 70 3.01 -6.81 -6.61
N SER A 71 3.13 -8.01 -7.19
CA SER A 71 2.22 -8.47 -8.25
C SER A 71 1.83 -9.93 -8.08
N SER A 72 1.81 -10.41 -6.85
CA SER A 72 1.47 -11.79 -6.51
C SER A 72 -0.05 -11.96 -6.46
N PRO A 73 -0.61 -13.07 -6.95
CA PRO A 73 -2.03 -13.34 -6.75
C PRO A 73 -2.36 -13.45 -5.26
N GLY A 74 -3.54 -12.98 -4.87
CA GLY A 74 -4.00 -13.05 -3.50
C GLY A 74 -3.92 -11.70 -2.80
N PHE A 75 -3.84 -11.75 -1.47
CA PHE A 75 -4.00 -10.57 -0.64
C PHE A 75 -2.67 -10.18 -0.01
N ASP A 76 -2.05 -9.11 -0.51
CA ASP A 76 -0.88 -8.46 0.10
C ASP A 76 -1.35 -7.20 0.80
N SER A 77 -1.03 -7.04 2.08
CA SER A 77 -1.53 -5.89 2.85
C SER A 77 -0.68 -5.58 4.06
N PHE A 78 -1.04 -4.49 4.72
CA PHE A 78 -0.43 -4.00 5.95
C PHE A 78 1.07 -3.79 5.82
N PRO A 79 1.52 -3.04 4.80
CA PRO A 79 2.94 -2.80 4.62
C PRO A 79 3.47 -1.84 5.67
N MET A 80 4.70 -2.08 6.12
CA MET A 80 5.39 -1.22 7.07
C MET A 80 6.87 -1.18 6.72
N PHE A 81 7.46 0.00 6.76
CA PHE A 81 8.91 0.12 6.61
C PHE A 81 9.59 0.07 7.97
N SER A 82 10.81 -0.50 8.02
CA SER A 82 11.64 -0.34 9.20
C SER A 82 12.03 1.14 9.36
N PRO A 83 12.36 1.58 10.59
CA PRO A 83 12.68 3.01 10.82
C PRO A 83 13.83 3.54 9.98
N ASP A 84 14.78 2.69 9.60
CA ASP A 84 15.92 3.09 8.76
C ASP A 84 15.61 2.97 7.26
N GLY A 85 14.41 2.49 6.88
CA GLY A 85 14.01 2.35 5.49
C GLY A 85 14.66 1.19 4.77
N ARG A 86 15.39 0.31 5.45
CA ARG A 86 16.11 -0.80 4.81
C ARG A 86 15.21 -1.98 4.48
N TYR A 87 14.13 -2.16 5.23
CA TYR A 87 13.27 -3.33 5.07
C TYR A 87 11.81 -2.94 4.94
N LEU A 88 11.10 -3.70 4.12
CA LEU A 88 9.65 -3.65 4.01
C LEU A 88 9.09 -4.95 4.58
N VAL A 89 8.09 -4.84 5.45
CA VAL A 89 7.40 -5.97 6.06
C VAL A 89 5.93 -5.89 5.66
N TRP A 90 5.34 -7.00 5.29
CA TRP A 90 3.91 -7.02 4.95
C TRP A 90 3.31 -8.40 5.20
N GLY A 91 1.99 -8.46 5.28
CA GLY A 91 1.24 -9.71 5.35
C GLY A 91 0.83 -10.17 3.97
N SER A 92 0.87 -11.45 3.71
CA SER A 92 0.52 -11.99 2.40
C SER A 92 -0.07 -13.40 2.53
N HIS A 93 -1.00 -13.72 1.63
CA HIS A 93 -1.54 -15.06 1.48
C HIS A 93 -0.75 -15.91 0.47
N ARG A 94 0.29 -15.35 -0.14
CA ARG A 94 1.07 -16.06 -1.15
C ARG A 94 1.67 -17.34 -0.58
N GLY A 95 1.68 -18.40 -1.38
CA GLY A 95 2.24 -19.67 -0.97
C GLY A 95 1.35 -20.46 -0.02
N SER A 96 0.12 -20.03 0.23
CA SER A 96 -0.81 -20.74 1.11
C SER A 96 -2.03 -21.20 0.33
N ASP A 97 -2.32 -22.49 0.42
CA ASP A 97 -3.52 -23.08 -0.18
C ASP A 97 -4.74 -22.96 0.73
N ARG A 98 -4.56 -22.50 1.95
CA ARG A 98 -5.61 -22.47 2.97
C ARG A 98 -6.10 -21.08 3.33
N GLY A 99 -5.66 -20.05 2.62
CA GLY A 99 -6.00 -18.68 2.96
C GLY A 99 -5.29 -18.16 4.20
N GLU A 100 -4.22 -18.82 4.63
CA GLU A 100 -3.41 -18.37 5.76
C GLU A 100 -2.54 -17.19 5.36
N SER A 101 -2.33 -16.27 6.29
CA SER A 101 -1.44 -15.13 6.07
C SER A 101 -0.13 -15.37 6.78
N ASP A 102 0.96 -15.11 6.07
CA ASP A 102 2.30 -15.13 6.63
C ASP A 102 2.90 -13.73 6.55
N ILE A 103 3.93 -13.49 7.35
CA ILE A 103 4.64 -12.23 7.34
C ILE A 103 5.87 -12.38 6.46
N PHE A 104 6.04 -11.45 5.53
CA PHE A 104 7.17 -11.42 4.61
C PHE A 104 8.02 -10.18 4.88
N ILE A 105 9.32 -10.32 4.69
CA ILE A 105 10.28 -9.24 4.83
C ILE A 105 11.11 -9.19 3.56
N ALA A 106 11.25 -8.00 2.98
CA ALA A 106 12.11 -7.78 1.83
C ALA A 106 13.04 -6.62 2.10
N GLU A 107 14.25 -6.71 1.57
CA GLU A 107 15.18 -5.59 1.60
C GLU A 107 14.70 -4.54 0.61
N TRP A 108 14.63 -3.28 1.06
CA TRP A 108 14.17 -2.18 0.23
C TRP A 108 15.35 -1.53 -0.48
N VAL A 109 15.25 -1.43 -1.78
CA VAL A 109 16.28 -0.78 -2.61
C VAL A 109 15.64 0.40 -3.30
N ASP A 110 16.11 1.60 -2.99
CA ASP A 110 15.69 2.82 -3.67
C ASP A 110 16.41 2.92 -5.00
N GLY A 111 15.66 3.05 -6.04
CA GLY A 111 16.28 3.09 -7.33
C GLY A 111 15.42 3.71 -8.40
#